data_2ec58768c49a287c474bf3adcbf50c16
#
_entry.id   2ec58768c49a287c474bf3adcbf50c16
#
_cell.length_a   1.000
_cell.length_b   1.000
_cell.length_c   1.000
_cell.angle_alpha   90.00
_cell.angle_beta   90.00
_cell.angle_gamma   90.00
#
_symmetry.space_group_name_H-M   'P 1'
#
loop_
_entity.id
_entity.type
_entity.pdbx_description
1 polymer ?
#
loop_
_entity_poly.entity_id
_entity_poly.type
_entity_poly.pdbx_seq_one_letter_code
_entity_poly.pdbx_strand_id
1 'polypeptide(L)'
;MNVVIKSKIGLLLICFLCSLTAFTNQRYNVRHSATTGEPKIVNIVNFIRLLEPRDAKITEDVLYQTVVQQIAIMKKHNLPGTFLLQYDALIDPRYQRLLAALPKESFEIGAWWELPQPLIEKAGIKWRGKYAWDWHSDVGFSVGYTPAEREKIIDVYFADFKKVFGFYPKSVAAWVIDAHSLNYMYDKYKIVASANCKDQVGTDGFTLWGGYWNQAYYPSRVNAYMPAQHTEKQLPVPVFRMLGSDPIRQYADGRTVTTLEPVYLHAGGNEQWINWFFQTFSSDPALGFNYTQAGQENSFTWAAMKKGLELQLPIVADLRAKGKVRVETLAQSGAWFKKTYKVTPATTFSVSKDLGASDKKTIWYNSRFYRTNLLWENGSLRIADIHLFNENLPDKYLTGVTTINQSFFYTLPVVDGFLWGSAGKPAGMQLMTNTAAGEQAIKGADPVFSNSNKTTAHVSWPTDQGTFEIDLDEKLISITRKGKTTDDWFFDLKVINEKELPFVGMQADYVEYAFDYHTYRLVAITGKFEKPANGVFRLRPKGNSIVLKMQDQ
;
A
#
# COMPACT_ATOMS: atom_id res chain seq x y z
N MET A 1 -103.82 10.71 18.93
CA MET A 1 -103.39 12.10 18.87
C MET A 1 -101.87 12.13 18.69
N ASN A 2 -101.47 12.59 17.58
CA ASN A 2 -100.09 12.50 17.03
C ASN A 2 -99.12 13.35 17.75
N VAL A 3 -97.88 12.86 17.95
CA VAL A 3 -96.66 13.67 17.89
C VAL A 3 -95.50 12.80 17.40
N VAL A 4 -94.97 13.21 16.24
CA VAL A 4 -93.82 12.66 15.60
C VAL A 4 -92.54 13.24 16.19
N ILE A 5 -91.58 12.43 16.64
CA ILE A 5 -90.23 12.89 16.94
C ILE A 5 -89.27 12.12 16.05
N LYS A 6 -88.60 12.84 15.11
CA LYS A 6 -87.53 12.38 14.26
C LYS A 6 -86.24 12.19 15.11
N SER A 7 -85.75 10.99 15.19
CA SER A 7 -84.38 10.73 15.70
C SER A 7 -83.41 10.60 14.54
N LYS A 8 -82.39 11.45 14.53
CA LYS A 8 -81.24 11.35 13.60
C LYS A 8 -80.27 10.28 14.10
N ILE A 9 -80.10 9.26 13.32
CA ILE A 9 -79.04 8.25 13.52
C ILE A 9 -77.74 8.86 13.00
N GLY A 10 -76.82 9.17 13.94
CA GLY A 10 -75.45 9.56 13.64
C GLY A 10 -74.59 8.30 13.38
N LEU A 11 -74.13 8.15 12.13
CA LEU A 11 -73.19 7.11 11.73
C LEU A 11 -71.80 7.47 12.26
N LEU A 12 -71.32 6.76 13.27
CA LEU A 12 -69.93 6.89 13.77
C LEU A 12 -69.01 6.11 12.82
N LEU A 13 -68.29 6.84 11.97
CA LEU A 13 -67.25 6.29 11.11
C LEU A 13 -65.98 6.19 11.99
N ILE A 14 -65.60 5.00 12.41
CA ILE A 14 -64.31 4.72 13.07
C ILE A 14 -63.25 4.67 11.95
N CYS A 15 -62.51 5.78 11.78
CA CYS A 15 -61.30 5.80 10.99
C CYS A 15 -60.19 5.05 11.71
N PHE A 16 -59.92 3.84 11.31
CA PHE A 16 -58.67 3.13 11.62
C PHE A 16 -57.53 3.84 10.87
N LEU A 17 -56.80 4.73 11.52
CA LEU A 17 -55.53 5.27 11.02
C LEU A 17 -54.49 4.14 11.09
N CYS A 18 -54.34 3.41 10.01
CA CYS A 18 -53.09 2.66 9.76
C CYS A 18 -51.96 3.68 9.59
N SER A 19 -51.16 3.86 10.63
CA SER A 19 -49.88 4.53 10.55
C SER A 19 -48.94 3.66 9.72
N LEU A 20 -48.94 3.86 8.38
CA LEU A 20 -47.86 3.43 7.49
C LEU A 20 -46.62 4.22 7.90
N THR A 21 -45.76 3.61 8.71
CA THR A 21 -44.37 4.08 8.82
C THR A 21 -43.74 3.92 7.45
N ALA A 22 -43.69 4.99 6.70
CA ALA A 22 -42.91 5.09 5.50
C ALA A 22 -41.44 4.92 5.90
N PHE A 23 -40.92 3.71 5.67
CA PHE A 23 -39.47 3.54 5.56
C PHE A 23 -39.02 4.38 4.36
N THR A 24 -38.58 5.58 4.62
CA THR A 24 -37.87 6.37 3.62
C THR A 24 -36.60 5.59 3.27
N ASN A 25 -36.64 4.93 2.13
CA ASN A 25 -35.45 4.45 1.44
C ASN A 25 -34.59 5.69 1.16
N GLN A 26 -33.71 6.01 2.10
CA GLN A 26 -32.67 7.01 1.89
C GLN A 26 -31.74 6.42 0.83
N ARG A 27 -32.06 6.73 -0.45
CA ARG A 27 -31.14 6.44 -1.57
C ARG A 27 -29.86 7.16 -1.24
N TYR A 28 -28.82 6.38 -0.90
CA TYR A 28 -27.47 6.87 -0.79
C TYR A 28 -27.02 7.40 -2.15
N ASN A 29 -27.39 8.64 -2.45
CA ASN A 29 -26.73 9.38 -3.50
C ASN A 29 -25.33 9.70 -2.99
N VAL A 30 -24.36 8.84 -3.31
CA VAL A 30 -22.95 9.17 -3.21
C VAL A 30 -22.70 10.30 -4.21
N ARG A 31 -23.03 11.52 -3.81
CA ARG A 31 -22.53 12.71 -4.50
C ARG A 31 -21.02 12.69 -4.27
N HIS A 32 -20.26 12.28 -5.29
CA HIS A 32 -18.84 12.59 -5.35
C HIS A 32 -18.75 14.12 -5.35
N SER A 33 -18.51 14.70 -4.17
CA SER A 33 -18.08 16.08 -4.07
C SER A 33 -16.78 16.14 -4.87
N ALA A 34 -16.73 16.98 -5.89
CA ALA A 34 -15.52 17.23 -6.65
C ALA A 34 -14.49 17.81 -5.66
N THR A 35 -13.53 16.99 -5.26
CA THR A 35 -12.37 17.47 -4.49
C THR A 35 -11.58 18.37 -5.43
N THR A 36 -11.33 19.60 -5.02
CA THR A 36 -10.37 20.48 -5.68
C THR A 36 -8.98 19.95 -5.36
N GLY A 37 -8.36 19.21 -6.28
CA GLY A 37 -7.04 18.60 -6.11
C GLY A 37 -7.02 17.10 -6.45
N GLU A 38 -5.86 16.49 -6.29
CA GLU A 38 -5.66 15.07 -6.56
C GLU A 38 -6.47 14.17 -5.59
N PRO A 39 -7.10 13.09 -6.07
CA PRO A 39 -7.93 12.23 -5.24
C PRO A 39 -7.15 11.59 -4.10
N LYS A 40 -7.76 11.57 -2.91
CA LYS A 40 -7.23 10.91 -1.72
C LYS A 40 -8.22 9.82 -1.29
N ILE A 41 -7.80 8.57 -1.35
CA ILE A 41 -8.66 7.40 -1.22
C ILE A 41 -8.29 6.61 0.03
N VAL A 42 -9.29 6.32 0.84
CA VAL A 42 -9.19 5.41 1.99
C VAL A 42 -10.04 4.19 1.73
N ASN A 43 -9.45 3.00 1.74
CA ASN A 43 -10.20 1.76 1.83
C ASN A 43 -10.17 1.26 3.28
N ILE A 44 -11.33 0.82 3.79
CA ILE A 44 -11.41 0.10 5.05
C ILE A 44 -11.55 -1.37 4.69
N VAL A 45 -10.47 -2.15 4.92
CA VAL A 45 -10.40 -3.55 4.52
C VAL A 45 -10.16 -4.41 5.75
N ASN A 46 -11.06 -5.34 6.00
CA ASN A 46 -10.98 -6.28 7.11
C ASN A 46 -10.81 -7.70 6.55
N PHE A 47 -9.83 -8.43 7.06
CA PHE A 47 -9.56 -9.81 6.65
C PHE A 47 -10.17 -10.76 7.68
N ILE A 48 -10.76 -11.85 7.22
CA ILE A 48 -11.50 -12.78 8.09
C ILE A 48 -10.89 -14.17 7.97
N ARG A 49 -10.32 -14.64 9.08
CA ARG A 49 -9.91 -16.02 9.33
C ARG A 49 -10.89 -16.69 10.28
N LEU A 50 -11.06 -17.99 10.17
CA LEU A 50 -11.83 -18.80 11.11
C LEU A 50 -10.99 -19.25 12.31
N LEU A 51 -9.68 -19.42 12.11
CA LEU A 51 -8.75 -19.97 13.07
C LEU A 51 -7.54 -19.08 13.30
N GLU A 52 -7.03 -19.07 14.54
CA GLU A 52 -5.74 -18.52 14.91
C GLU A 52 -4.99 -19.50 15.84
N PRO A 53 -4.30 -20.48 15.27
CA PRO A 53 -3.71 -21.58 16.06
C PRO A 53 -2.48 -21.17 16.88
N ARG A 54 -1.96 -19.95 16.70
CA ARG A 54 -0.81 -19.43 17.46
C ARG A 54 -1.15 -19.04 18.90
N ASP A 55 -2.43 -18.73 19.18
CA ASP A 55 -2.92 -18.41 20.52
C ASP A 55 -4.25 -19.11 20.82
N ALA A 56 -4.22 -20.08 21.71
CA ALA A 56 -5.40 -20.86 22.12
C ALA A 56 -6.51 -20.01 22.78
N LYS A 57 -6.23 -18.77 23.20
CA LYS A 57 -7.24 -17.85 23.73
C LYS A 57 -8.06 -17.20 22.62
N ILE A 58 -7.58 -17.21 21.40
CA ILE A 58 -8.27 -16.67 20.22
C ILE A 58 -9.14 -17.77 19.62
N THR A 59 -10.33 -17.94 20.20
CA THR A 59 -11.29 -18.95 19.75
C THR A 59 -12.04 -18.47 18.51
N GLU A 60 -12.69 -19.39 17.80
CA GLU A 60 -13.57 -19.07 16.67
C GLU A 60 -14.64 -18.03 17.02
N ASP A 61 -15.19 -18.08 18.25
CA ASP A 61 -16.17 -17.09 18.70
C ASP A 61 -15.55 -15.70 18.90
N VAL A 62 -14.35 -15.62 19.47
CA VAL A 62 -13.59 -14.36 19.58
C VAL A 62 -13.35 -13.75 18.20
N LEU A 63 -12.97 -14.56 17.21
CA LEU A 63 -12.76 -14.13 15.84
C LEU A 63 -14.08 -13.65 15.19
N TYR A 64 -15.18 -14.38 15.39
CA TYR A 64 -16.48 -14.00 14.88
C TYR A 64 -16.99 -12.69 15.50
N GLN A 65 -16.94 -12.57 16.84
CA GLN A 65 -17.36 -11.36 17.54
C GLN A 65 -16.51 -10.14 17.13
N THR A 66 -15.24 -10.33 16.81
CA THR A 66 -14.39 -9.26 16.28
C THR A 66 -14.96 -8.69 14.98
N VAL A 67 -15.38 -9.54 14.04
CA VAL A 67 -15.99 -9.09 12.78
C VAL A 67 -17.34 -8.39 13.03
N VAL A 68 -18.15 -8.89 13.96
CA VAL A 68 -19.41 -8.23 14.37
C VAL A 68 -19.13 -6.80 14.86
N GLN A 69 -18.09 -6.60 15.67
CA GLN A 69 -17.72 -5.27 16.18
C GLN A 69 -17.12 -4.37 15.08
N GLN A 70 -16.31 -4.91 14.17
CA GLN A 70 -15.82 -4.16 13.01
C GLN A 70 -16.99 -3.65 12.15
N ILE A 71 -17.99 -4.49 11.88
CA ILE A 71 -19.21 -4.08 11.16
C ILE A 71 -19.97 -2.99 11.96
N ALA A 72 -20.12 -3.18 13.26
CA ALA A 72 -20.88 -2.25 14.11
C ALA A 72 -20.25 -0.86 14.11
N ILE A 73 -18.93 -0.75 14.28
CA ILE A 73 -18.25 0.55 14.30
C ILE A 73 -18.27 1.23 12.91
N MET A 74 -18.14 0.47 11.82
CA MET A 74 -18.25 1.02 10.46
C MET A 74 -19.66 1.56 10.21
N LYS A 75 -20.70 0.81 10.57
CA LYS A 75 -22.10 1.27 10.49
C LYS A 75 -22.36 2.50 11.34
N LYS A 76 -21.84 2.56 12.57
CA LYS A 76 -21.95 3.71 13.48
C LYS A 76 -21.45 5.01 12.83
N HIS A 77 -20.37 4.93 12.05
CA HIS A 77 -19.77 6.08 11.37
C HIS A 77 -20.20 6.20 9.89
N ASN A 78 -21.15 5.38 9.45
CA ASN A 78 -21.65 5.37 8.07
C ASN A 78 -20.52 5.21 7.02
N LEU A 79 -19.55 4.36 7.30
CA LEU A 79 -18.38 4.13 6.45
C LEU A 79 -18.55 2.84 5.63
N PRO A 80 -18.32 2.88 4.32
CA PRO A 80 -18.24 1.68 3.49
C PRO A 80 -16.94 0.93 3.75
N GLY A 81 -16.88 -0.34 3.35
CA GLY A 81 -15.64 -1.10 3.37
C GLY A 81 -15.74 -2.48 2.77
N THR A 82 -14.63 -3.20 2.83
CA THR A 82 -14.45 -4.51 2.21
C THR A 82 -14.14 -5.54 3.29
N PHE A 83 -14.83 -6.67 3.24
CA PHE A 83 -14.54 -7.86 4.04
C PHE A 83 -14.02 -8.96 3.12
N LEU A 84 -12.79 -9.42 3.38
CA LEU A 84 -12.13 -10.45 2.59
C LEU A 84 -12.08 -11.75 3.39
N LEU A 85 -12.63 -12.81 2.83
CA LEU A 85 -12.78 -14.10 3.50
C LEU A 85 -11.62 -15.04 3.15
N GLN A 86 -10.95 -15.59 4.15
CA GLN A 86 -10.21 -16.84 3.99
C GLN A 86 -11.21 -17.98 3.71
N TYR A 87 -10.78 -19.06 3.09
CA TYR A 87 -11.70 -20.11 2.65
C TYR A 87 -12.45 -20.82 3.79
N ASP A 88 -11.81 -21.03 4.93
CA ASP A 88 -12.45 -21.62 6.10
C ASP A 88 -13.57 -20.74 6.66
N ALA A 89 -13.36 -19.41 6.70
CA ALA A 89 -14.41 -18.46 7.03
C ALA A 89 -15.50 -18.37 5.94
N LEU A 90 -15.16 -18.55 4.66
CA LEU A 90 -16.11 -18.60 3.55
C LEU A 90 -17.12 -19.73 3.71
N ILE A 91 -16.67 -20.91 4.17
CA ILE A 91 -17.54 -22.09 4.33
C ILE A 91 -18.27 -22.12 5.67
N ASP A 92 -17.96 -21.25 6.63
CA ASP A 92 -18.64 -21.17 7.93
C ASP A 92 -20.01 -20.47 7.79
N PRO A 93 -21.12 -21.13 8.18
CA PRO A 93 -22.47 -20.57 8.04
C PRO A 93 -22.71 -19.28 8.86
N ARG A 94 -21.94 -19.01 9.92
CA ARG A 94 -22.08 -17.78 10.73
C ARG A 94 -21.64 -16.57 9.92
N TYR A 95 -20.45 -16.65 9.26
CA TYR A 95 -19.95 -15.58 8.41
C TYR A 95 -20.79 -15.41 7.14
N GLN A 96 -21.27 -16.52 6.54
CA GLN A 96 -22.17 -16.45 5.39
C GLN A 96 -23.42 -15.61 5.69
N ARG A 97 -24.12 -15.90 6.79
CA ARG A 97 -25.33 -15.16 7.21
C ARG A 97 -25.01 -13.70 7.58
N LEU A 98 -23.95 -13.49 8.35
CA LEU A 98 -23.53 -12.16 8.81
C LEU A 98 -23.25 -11.23 7.63
N LEU A 99 -22.45 -11.69 6.67
CA LEU A 99 -22.00 -10.85 5.55
C LEU A 99 -23.07 -10.73 4.46
N ALA A 100 -23.86 -11.77 4.19
CA ALA A 100 -24.95 -11.69 3.22
C ALA A 100 -26.04 -10.67 3.62
N ALA A 101 -26.16 -10.36 4.92
CA ALA A 101 -27.09 -9.34 5.44
C ALA A 101 -26.57 -7.90 5.33
N LEU A 102 -25.35 -7.68 4.85
CA LEU A 102 -24.79 -6.34 4.69
C LEU A 102 -25.34 -5.63 3.44
N PRO A 103 -25.58 -4.31 3.50
CA PRO A 103 -25.95 -3.50 2.34
C PRO A 103 -24.84 -3.54 1.27
N LYS A 104 -25.18 -4.08 0.09
CA LYS A 104 -24.22 -4.32 -1.00
C LYS A 104 -23.66 -3.03 -1.63
N GLU A 105 -24.35 -1.92 -1.47
CA GLU A 105 -23.92 -0.59 -1.93
C GLU A 105 -22.81 -0.01 -1.08
N SER A 106 -22.71 -0.44 0.19
CA SER A 106 -21.72 0.06 1.16
C SER A 106 -20.65 -0.96 1.49
N PHE A 107 -20.96 -2.25 1.41
CA PHE A 107 -20.04 -3.30 1.81
C PHE A 107 -19.76 -4.27 0.67
N GLU A 108 -18.48 -4.49 0.44
CA GLU A 108 -17.98 -5.50 -0.47
C GLU A 108 -17.58 -6.76 0.29
N ILE A 109 -17.89 -7.91 -0.30
CA ILE A 109 -17.37 -9.21 0.14
C ILE A 109 -16.42 -9.70 -0.95
N GLY A 110 -15.18 -9.99 -0.59
CA GLY A 110 -14.13 -10.46 -1.47
C GLY A 110 -13.35 -11.64 -0.89
N ALA A 111 -12.24 -11.99 -1.52
CA ALA A 111 -11.41 -13.13 -1.16
C ALA A 111 -10.12 -12.70 -0.45
N TRP A 112 -9.81 -13.36 0.67
CA TRP A 112 -8.49 -13.33 1.29
C TRP A 112 -7.72 -14.59 0.88
N TRP A 113 -6.64 -14.38 0.14
CA TRP A 113 -5.92 -15.47 -0.55
C TRP A 113 -4.82 -16.05 0.33
N GLU A 114 -5.23 -16.66 1.42
CA GLU A 114 -4.47 -17.60 2.23
C GLU A 114 -5.13 -18.97 2.15
N LEU A 115 -4.36 -20.03 2.22
CA LEU A 115 -4.74 -21.37 1.81
C LEU A 115 -4.86 -22.31 3.03
N PRO A 116 -6.04 -22.39 3.70
CA PRO A 116 -6.24 -23.31 4.81
C PRO A 116 -6.49 -24.75 4.33
N GLN A 117 -6.29 -25.71 5.23
CA GLN A 117 -6.43 -27.14 4.97
C GLN A 117 -7.71 -27.53 4.20
N PRO A 118 -8.92 -27.06 4.58
CA PRO A 118 -10.14 -27.51 3.90
C PRO A 118 -10.18 -27.11 2.42
N LEU A 119 -9.53 -26.03 2.03
CA LEU A 119 -9.40 -25.62 0.63
C LEU A 119 -8.46 -26.54 -0.14
N ILE A 120 -7.31 -26.83 0.43
CA ILE A 120 -6.26 -27.63 -0.20
C ILE A 120 -6.75 -29.07 -0.41
N GLU A 121 -7.36 -29.67 0.62
CA GLU A 121 -7.91 -31.02 0.53
C GLU A 121 -9.08 -31.12 -0.46
N LYS A 122 -9.95 -30.10 -0.50
CA LYS A 122 -11.04 -30.04 -1.48
C LYS A 122 -10.54 -29.92 -2.91
N ALA A 123 -9.39 -29.26 -3.12
CA ALA A 123 -8.73 -29.21 -4.42
C ALA A 123 -8.03 -30.53 -4.81
N GLY A 124 -8.12 -31.57 -3.96
CA GLY A 124 -7.49 -32.88 -4.19
C GLY A 124 -5.98 -32.87 -3.95
N ILE A 125 -5.49 -31.93 -3.15
CA ILE A 125 -4.07 -31.77 -2.83
C ILE A 125 -3.84 -32.16 -1.37
N LYS A 126 -2.74 -32.88 -1.10
CA LYS A 126 -2.40 -33.28 0.27
C LYS A 126 -2.01 -32.06 1.11
N TRP A 127 -2.66 -31.88 2.27
CA TRP A 127 -2.26 -30.88 3.25
C TRP A 127 -0.88 -31.17 3.85
N ARG A 128 -0.06 -30.13 4.01
CA ARG A 128 1.33 -30.24 4.50
C ARG A 128 1.56 -29.49 5.81
N GLY A 129 0.56 -28.70 6.25
CA GLY A 129 0.66 -27.89 7.45
C GLY A 129 0.46 -28.69 8.73
N LYS A 130 0.92 -28.12 9.83
CA LYS A 130 0.72 -28.64 11.19
C LYS A 130 -0.69 -28.36 11.73
N TYR A 131 -1.25 -27.20 11.35
CA TYR A 131 -2.57 -26.74 11.79
C TYR A 131 -3.51 -26.63 10.59
N ALA A 132 -4.81 -26.58 10.82
CA ALA A 132 -5.78 -26.40 9.74
C ALA A 132 -5.65 -25.01 9.03
N TRP A 133 -5.13 -24.02 9.70
CA TRP A 133 -4.50 -22.84 9.13
C TRP A 133 -3.03 -22.81 9.54
N ASP A 134 -2.12 -22.77 8.60
CA ASP A 134 -0.68 -22.75 8.84
C ASP A 134 -0.05 -21.60 8.05
N TRP A 135 0.60 -20.69 8.73
CA TRP A 135 1.13 -19.42 8.20
C TRP A 135 2.50 -19.54 7.49
N HIS A 136 3.07 -20.75 7.41
CA HIS A 136 4.35 -20.94 6.72
C HIS A 136 4.22 -20.69 5.21
N SER A 137 5.22 -20.02 4.62
CA SER A 137 5.20 -19.61 3.20
C SER A 137 4.99 -20.76 2.22
N ASP A 138 5.53 -21.93 2.51
CA ASP A 138 5.40 -23.15 1.69
C ASP A 138 4.09 -23.90 1.93
N VAL A 139 3.27 -23.48 2.88
CA VAL A 139 2.02 -24.16 3.27
C VAL A 139 0.79 -23.28 3.07
N GLY A 140 0.77 -22.11 3.71
CA GLY A 140 -0.41 -21.25 3.78
C GLY A 140 -0.54 -20.27 2.61
N PHE A 141 0.43 -20.24 1.68
CA PHE A 141 0.44 -19.30 0.56
C PHE A 141 0.59 -20.00 -0.78
N SER A 142 0.08 -19.37 -1.84
CA SER A 142 0.11 -19.94 -3.19
C SER A 142 1.52 -20.27 -3.70
N VAL A 143 2.52 -19.52 -3.26
CA VAL A 143 3.93 -19.75 -3.61
C VAL A 143 4.47 -21.13 -3.18
N GLY A 144 3.81 -21.82 -2.27
CA GLY A 144 4.11 -23.19 -1.85
C GLY A 144 3.55 -24.29 -2.78
N TYR A 145 2.81 -23.92 -3.83
CA TYR A 145 2.12 -24.85 -4.72
C TYR A 145 2.53 -24.65 -6.18
N THR A 146 2.51 -25.71 -6.98
CA THR A 146 2.80 -25.61 -8.41
C THR A 146 1.73 -24.77 -9.13
N PRO A 147 2.04 -24.16 -10.30
CA PRO A 147 1.05 -23.40 -11.07
C PRO A 147 -0.26 -24.19 -11.33
N ALA A 148 -0.16 -25.46 -11.69
CA ALA A 148 -1.34 -26.29 -11.92
C ALA A 148 -2.16 -26.57 -10.64
N GLU A 149 -1.51 -26.68 -9.48
CA GLU A 149 -2.19 -26.79 -8.19
C GLU A 149 -2.88 -25.47 -7.83
N ARG A 150 -2.21 -24.32 -8.03
CA ARG A 150 -2.79 -22.98 -7.80
C ARG A 150 -4.06 -22.78 -8.59
N GLU A 151 -4.11 -23.18 -9.86
CA GLU A 151 -5.32 -23.10 -10.69
C GLU A 151 -6.48 -23.93 -10.10
N LYS A 152 -6.21 -25.17 -9.68
CA LYS A 152 -7.23 -26.02 -9.03
C LYS A 152 -7.73 -25.39 -7.73
N ILE A 153 -6.82 -24.87 -6.90
CA ILE A 153 -7.17 -24.22 -5.62
C ILE A 153 -8.03 -22.98 -5.88
N ILE A 154 -7.68 -22.15 -6.86
CA ILE A 154 -8.46 -20.97 -7.26
C ILE A 154 -9.84 -21.38 -7.73
N ASP A 155 -9.95 -22.41 -8.58
CA ASP A 155 -11.23 -22.89 -9.11
C ASP A 155 -12.18 -23.35 -8.00
N VAL A 156 -11.67 -24.10 -7.02
CA VAL A 156 -12.46 -24.54 -5.85
C VAL A 156 -12.95 -23.34 -5.04
N TYR A 157 -12.04 -22.42 -4.72
CA TYR A 157 -12.39 -21.24 -3.94
C TYR A 157 -13.47 -20.40 -4.63
N PHE A 158 -13.27 -20.07 -5.91
CA PHE A 158 -14.19 -19.22 -6.66
C PHE A 158 -15.55 -19.88 -6.91
N ALA A 159 -15.57 -21.20 -7.13
CA ALA A 159 -16.82 -21.95 -7.27
C ALA A 159 -17.65 -21.93 -5.97
N ASP A 160 -17.02 -22.17 -4.83
CA ASP A 160 -17.70 -22.13 -3.54
C ASP A 160 -18.13 -20.72 -3.15
N PHE A 161 -17.29 -19.70 -3.40
CA PHE A 161 -17.66 -18.31 -3.19
C PHE A 161 -18.93 -17.94 -3.98
N LYS A 162 -18.99 -18.33 -5.26
CA LYS A 162 -20.18 -18.12 -6.10
C LYS A 162 -21.39 -18.90 -5.60
N LYS A 163 -21.19 -20.13 -5.11
CA LYS A 163 -22.26 -20.94 -4.52
C LYS A 163 -22.86 -20.26 -3.29
N VAL A 164 -22.03 -19.64 -2.44
CA VAL A 164 -22.46 -18.98 -1.21
C VAL A 164 -23.13 -17.63 -1.48
N PHE A 165 -22.49 -16.77 -2.28
CA PHE A 165 -22.91 -15.37 -2.44
C PHE A 165 -23.61 -15.06 -3.75
N GLY A 166 -23.64 -16.00 -4.72
CA GLY A 166 -24.29 -15.85 -6.02
C GLY A 166 -23.46 -15.12 -7.08
N PHE A 167 -22.22 -14.69 -6.75
CA PHE A 167 -21.30 -13.99 -7.65
C PHE A 167 -19.85 -14.39 -7.36
N TYR A 168 -18.93 -14.13 -8.28
CA TYR A 168 -17.49 -14.27 -8.02
C TYR A 168 -16.93 -13.06 -7.27
N PRO A 169 -15.91 -13.24 -6.40
CA PRO A 169 -15.28 -12.10 -5.73
C PRO A 169 -14.69 -11.15 -6.77
N LYS A 170 -14.93 -9.85 -6.58
CA LYS A 170 -14.36 -8.78 -7.43
C LYS A 170 -12.97 -8.39 -6.99
N SER A 171 -12.70 -8.50 -5.70
CA SER A 171 -11.39 -8.21 -5.11
C SER A 171 -10.80 -9.45 -4.46
N VAL A 172 -9.50 -9.63 -4.66
CA VAL A 172 -8.69 -10.66 -4.02
C VAL A 172 -7.46 -10.02 -3.44
N ALA A 173 -7.21 -10.18 -2.15
CA ALA A 173 -6.00 -9.70 -1.51
C ALA A 173 -5.29 -10.80 -0.73
N ALA A 174 -3.99 -10.61 -0.54
CA ALA A 174 -3.13 -11.47 0.26
C ALA A 174 -1.96 -10.66 0.80
N TRP A 175 -1.26 -11.20 1.80
CA TRP A 175 0.04 -10.61 2.17
C TRP A 175 1.01 -10.66 1.00
N VAL A 176 1.06 -11.81 0.32
CA VAL A 176 1.83 -12.04 -0.90
C VAL A 176 0.97 -12.76 -1.93
N ILE A 177 1.10 -12.38 -3.19
CA ILE A 177 0.42 -13.03 -4.31
C ILE A 177 1.39 -13.12 -5.49
N ASP A 178 1.50 -14.29 -6.10
CA ASP A 178 2.34 -14.52 -7.26
C ASP A 178 1.64 -14.12 -8.58
N ALA A 179 2.45 -13.85 -9.60
CA ALA A 179 1.93 -13.39 -10.88
C ALA A 179 1.08 -14.46 -11.59
N HIS A 180 1.38 -15.76 -11.45
CA HIS A 180 0.60 -16.82 -12.07
C HIS A 180 -0.83 -16.85 -11.50
N SER A 181 -0.97 -16.87 -10.17
CA SER A 181 -2.27 -16.86 -9.48
C SER A 181 -3.09 -15.62 -9.86
N LEU A 182 -2.47 -14.44 -9.85
CA LEU A 182 -3.16 -13.19 -10.15
C LEU A 182 -3.63 -13.13 -11.62
N ASN A 183 -2.80 -13.57 -12.56
CA ASN A 183 -3.17 -13.71 -13.97
C ASN A 183 -4.35 -14.65 -14.16
N TYR A 184 -4.29 -15.85 -13.57
CA TYR A 184 -5.36 -16.84 -13.71
C TYR A 184 -6.70 -16.34 -13.13
N MET A 185 -6.68 -15.70 -11.96
CA MET A 185 -7.87 -15.09 -11.36
C MET A 185 -8.47 -14.01 -12.26
N TYR A 186 -7.63 -13.17 -12.88
CA TYR A 186 -8.13 -12.17 -13.83
C TYR A 186 -8.63 -12.79 -15.14
N ASP A 187 -7.83 -13.65 -15.76
CA ASP A 187 -8.14 -14.18 -17.09
C ASP A 187 -9.42 -15.03 -17.06
N LYS A 188 -9.65 -15.79 -16.00
CA LYS A 188 -10.84 -16.65 -15.85
C LYS A 188 -12.02 -15.96 -15.17
N TYR A 189 -11.79 -15.27 -14.07
CA TYR A 189 -12.86 -14.77 -13.19
C TYR A 189 -13.07 -13.26 -13.25
N LYS A 190 -12.18 -12.53 -13.95
CA LYS A 190 -12.28 -11.08 -14.17
C LYS A 190 -12.33 -10.27 -12.90
N ILE A 191 -11.47 -10.58 -11.94
CA ILE A 191 -11.30 -9.76 -10.74
C ILE A 191 -10.99 -8.31 -11.12
N VAL A 192 -11.38 -7.36 -10.27
CA VAL A 192 -11.34 -5.92 -10.57
C VAL A 192 -10.20 -5.23 -9.84
N ALA A 193 -9.85 -5.72 -8.65
CA ALA A 193 -8.81 -5.19 -7.79
C ALA A 193 -8.07 -6.30 -7.05
N SER A 194 -6.84 -6.02 -6.67
CA SER A 194 -6.06 -6.83 -5.75
C SER A 194 -5.35 -5.93 -4.73
N ALA A 195 -4.86 -6.53 -3.65
CA ALA A 195 -3.99 -5.84 -2.71
C ALA A 195 -2.91 -6.78 -2.19
N ASN A 196 -1.72 -6.22 -1.91
CA ASN A 196 -0.62 -6.93 -1.27
C ASN A 196 0.00 -6.09 -0.15
N CYS A 197 0.82 -6.75 0.69
CA CYS A 197 1.39 -6.10 1.86
C CYS A 197 2.36 -4.96 1.48
N LYS A 198 2.53 -4.02 2.42
CA LYS A 198 3.64 -3.06 2.42
C LYS A 198 4.98 -3.77 2.45
N ASP A 199 6.07 -3.00 2.28
CA ASP A 199 7.40 -3.53 2.48
C ASP A 199 7.60 -4.02 3.90
N GLN A 200 8.12 -5.24 4.03
CA GLN A 200 8.47 -5.88 5.31
C GLN A 200 9.42 -7.06 5.08
N VAL A 201 10.16 -7.43 6.11
CA VAL A 201 11.19 -8.46 6.05
C VAL A 201 10.89 -9.58 7.05
N GLY A 202 10.76 -10.82 6.56
CA GLY A 202 10.71 -12.03 7.37
C GLY A 202 9.45 -12.21 8.21
N THR A 203 8.34 -11.54 7.89
CA THR A 203 7.07 -11.71 8.60
C THR A 203 6.42 -13.01 8.15
N ASP A 204 6.13 -13.92 9.08
CA ASP A 204 5.55 -15.23 8.76
C ASP A 204 6.31 -15.96 7.62
N GLY A 205 7.63 -15.71 7.51
CA GLY A 205 8.49 -16.29 6.48
C GLY A 205 8.51 -15.54 5.15
N PHE A 206 7.68 -14.54 4.92
CA PHE A 206 7.70 -13.78 3.67
C PHE A 206 8.36 -12.41 3.79
N THR A 207 9.00 -11.99 2.69
CA THR A 207 9.61 -10.67 2.52
C THR A 207 9.07 -10.05 1.24
N LEU A 208 8.58 -8.80 1.35
CA LEU A 208 8.33 -7.93 0.21
C LEU A 208 9.18 -6.68 0.39
N TRP A 209 10.01 -6.35 -0.61
CA TRP A 209 10.91 -5.22 -0.48
C TRP A 209 11.14 -4.47 -1.79
N GLY A 210 11.05 -3.15 -1.72
CA GLY A 210 11.37 -2.28 -2.85
C GLY A 210 10.22 -2.00 -3.82
N GLY A 211 9.00 -2.52 -3.58
CA GLY A 211 7.86 -2.34 -4.48
C GLY A 211 7.28 -0.93 -4.50
N TYR A 212 6.29 -0.71 -5.35
CA TYR A 212 5.57 0.55 -5.47
C TYR A 212 5.08 1.02 -4.09
N TRP A 213 5.54 2.18 -3.62
CA TRP A 213 5.38 2.56 -2.22
C TRP A 213 3.97 3.10 -1.94
N ASN A 214 3.26 2.48 -1.00
CA ASN A 214 1.97 2.89 -0.41
C ASN A 214 0.79 3.19 -1.36
N GLN A 215 0.94 3.16 -2.66
CA GLN A 215 -0.09 3.53 -3.63
C GLN A 215 -0.62 2.28 -4.37
N ALA A 216 -1.23 2.47 -5.53
CA ALA A 216 -1.68 1.39 -6.39
C ALA A 216 -0.97 1.44 -7.75
N TYR A 217 -0.81 0.27 -8.35
CA TYR A 217 -0.15 0.09 -9.65
C TYR A 217 -0.75 -1.07 -10.43
N TYR A 218 -0.56 -1.07 -11.74
CA TYR A 218 -0.79 -2.25 -12.56
C TYR A 218 0.46 -3.12 -12.56
N PRO A 219 0.39 -4.38 -12.09
CA PRO A 219 1.56 -5.25 -12.10
C PRO A 219 1.91 -5.74 -13.50
N SER A 220 3.16 -6.16 -13.68
CA SER A 220 3.57 -6.94 -14.83
C SER A 220 2.91 -8.33 -14.82
N ARG A 221 2.61 -8.87 -15.99
CA ARG A 221 2.10 -10.25 -16.11
C ARG A 221 3.09 -11.32 -15.67
N VAL A 222 4.37 -10.98 -15.62
CA VAL A 222 5.42 -11.94 -15.16
C VAL A 222 5.89 -11.66 -13.73
N ASN A 223 5.49 -10.52 -13.15
CA ASN A 223 5.87 -10.15 -11.78
C ASN A 223 4.77 -9.33 -11.10
N ALA A 224 4.08 -9.94 -10.15
CA ALA A 224 2.99 -9.28 -9.44
C ALA A 224 3.46 -8.13 -8.50
N TYR A 225 4.76 -8.04 -8.23
CA TYR A 225 5.34 -7.06 -7.33
C TYR A 225 5.99 -5.86 -8.04
N MET A 226 6.21 -5.94 -9.35
CA MET A 226 6.73 -4.86 -10.17
C MET A 226 5.65 -4.24 -11.05
N PRO A 227 5.55 -2.90 -11.14
CA PRO A 227 4.70 -2.23 -12.11
C PRO A 227 5.04 -2.62 -13.55
N ALA A 228 4.03 -2.79 -14.37
CA ALA A 228 4.20 -2.83 -15.82
C ALA A 228 4.55 -1.44 -16.34
N GLN A 229 5.48 -1.38 -17.29
CA GLN A 229 5.95 -0.16 -17.94
C GLN A 229 5.15 0.16 -19.20
N HIS A 230 4.60 -0.88 -19.85
CA HIS A 230 3.80 -0.79 -21.09
C HIS A 230 2.49 -1.58 -20.96
N THR A 231 1.48 -1.15 -21.70
CA THR A 231 0.15 -1.77 -21.67
C THR A 231 0.13 -3.23 -22.07
N GLU A 232 1.04 -3.64 -22.98
CA GLU A 232 1.15 -4.99 -23.53
C GLU A 232 1.65 -6.01 -22.49
N LYS A 233 2.41 -5.53 -21.51
CA LYS A 233 2.95 -6.34 -20.41
C LYS A 233 2.10 -6.30 -19.15
N GLN A 234 1.11 -5.42 -19.14
CA GLN A 234 0.31 -5.10 -17.98
C GLN A 234 -0.77 -6.16 -17.72
N LEU A 235 -0.89 -6.59 -16.47
CA LEU A 235 -2.10 -7.22 -15.99
C LEU A 235 -3.10 -6.11 -15.59
N PRO A 236 -4.29 -6.01 -16.22
CA PRO A 236 -5.19 -4.88 -15.99
C PRO A 236 -6.03 -5.04 -14.71
N VAL A 237 -5.36 -5.40 -13.62
CA VAL A 237 -5.89 -5.46 -12.25
C VAL A 237 -5.00 -4.58 -11.38
N PRO A 238 -5.47 -3.43 -10.90
CA PRO A 238 -4.66 -2.63 -9.99
C PRO A 238 -4.43 -3.36 -8.67
N VAL A 239 -3.19 -3.33 -8.20
CA VAL A 239 -2.76 -3.84 -6.90
C VAL A 239 -2.54 -2.68 -5.96
N PHE A 240 -3.29 -2.66 -4.86
CA PHE A 240 -3.23 -1.64 -3.83
C PHE A 240 -2.31 -2.09 -2.70
N ARG A 241 -1.37 -1.22 -2.27
CA ARG A 241 -0.45 -1.53 -1.18
C ARG A 241 -1.14 -1.34 0.16
N MET A 242 -1.14 -2.38 0.99
CA MET A 242 -1.86 -2.40 2.26
C MET A 242 -1.11 -1.68 3.38
N LEU A 243 -1.86 -1.33 4.42
CA LEU A 243 -1.53 -0.98 5.79
C LEU A 243 -1.10 0.46 6.05
N GLY A 244 -1.00 1.35 5.07
CA GLY A 244 -0.73 2.78 5.30
C GLY A 244 0.52 3.05 6.13
N SER A 245 1.70 2.82 5.54
CA SER A 245 2.99 2.97 6.20
C SER A 245 3.32 4.41 6.59
N ASP A 246 4.02 4.60 7.70
CA ASP A 246 4.63 5.88 8.08
C ASP A 246 5.67 6.29 7.02
N PRO A 247 5.53 7.47 6.39
CA PRO A 247 6.40 7.88 5.31
C PRO A 247 7.84 8.21 5.74
N ILE A 248 8.06 8.42 7.04
CA ILE A 248 9.37 8.77 7.60
C ILE A 248 9.98 7.59 8.37
N ARG A 249 9.15 6.86 9.16
CA ARG A 249 9.63 5.89 10.17
C ARG A 249 9.44 4.45 9.77
N GLN A 250 8.88 4.17 8.61
CA GLN A 250 8.67 2.79 8.16
C GLN A 250 9.96 1.95 8.22
N TYR A 251 11.11 2.58 7.99
CA TYR A 251 12.41 1.92 7.92
C TYR A 251 13.38 2.34 9.04
N ALA A 252 12.91 3.07 10.06
CA ALA A 252 13.80 3.73 11.03
C ALA A 252 14.73 2.77 11.80
N ASP A 253 14.25 1.58 12.13
CA ASP A 253 15.04 0.53 12.79
C ASP A 253 14.93 -0.83 12.07
N GLY A 254 14.28 -0.82 10.92
CA GLY A 254 14.13 -1.93 10.00
C GLY A 254 13.21 -3.04 10.41
N ARG A 255 12.66 -3.01 11.59
CA ARG A 255 11.85 -4.09 12.14
C ARG A 255 10.54 -3.62 12.74
N THR A 256 10.50 -2.39 13.23
CA THR A 256 9.31 -1.85 13.86
C THR A 256 8.26 -1.52 12.81
N VAL A 257 7.10 -2.12 12.94
CA VAL A 257 5.94 -1.82 12.10
C VAL A 257 5.36 -0.49 12.53
N THR A 258 5.49 0.53 11.68
CA THR A 258 4.91 1.86 11.89
C THR A 258 3.90 2.11 10.77
N THR A 259 2.64 1.74 11.04
CA THR A 259 1.54 1.77 10.07
C THR A 259 0.23 2.18 10.70
N LEU A 260 -0.80 2.34 9.86
CA LEU A 260 -2.17 2.64 10.29
C LEU A 260 -2.89 1.44 10.95
N GLU A 261 -2.21 0.30 11.14
CA GLU A 261 -2.79 -0.86 11.82
C GLU A 261 -3.20 -0.49 13.26
N PRO A 262 -4.48 -0.69 13.63
CA PRO A 262 -5.03 -0.16 14.87
C PRO A 262 -4.46 -0.78 16.15
N VAL A 263 -3.73 -1.88 16.01
CA VAL A 263 -3.15 -2.64 17.13
C VAL A 263 -1.80 -2.10 17.62
N TYR A 264 -1.12 -1.28 16.84
CA TYR A 264 0.19 -0.73 17.21
C TYR A 264 0.04 0.59 17.98
N LEU A 265 0.29 0.54 19.29
CA LEU A 265 0.10 1.66 20.22
C LEU A 265 1.05 2.85 20.01
N HIS A 266 2.09 2.69 19.20
CA HIS A 266 3.01 3.77 18.82
C HIS A 266 2.67 4.40 17.44
N ALA A 267 1.72 3.83 16.71
CA ALA A 267 1.29 4.26 15.38
C ALA A 267 -0.24 4.26 15.25
N GLY A 268 -0.85 3.31 14.54
CA GLY A 268 -2.29 3.25 14.28
C GLY A 268 -3.20 3.10 15.50
N GLY A 269 -2.66 2.84 16.69
CA GLY A 269 -3.35 2.89 17.99
C GLY A 269 -3.00 4.12 18.83
N ASN A 270 -2.23 5.09 18.29
CA ASN A 270 -1.81 6.31 18.96
C ASN A 270 -2.53 7.53 18.38
N GLU A 271 -3.23 8.27 19.21
CA GLU A 271 -4.04 9.42 18.78
C GLU A 271 -3.21 10.52 18.10
N GLN A 272 -2.03 10.85 18.65
CA GLN A 272 -1.18 11.91 18.10
C GLN A 272 -0.65 11.51 16.71
N TRP A 273 -0.20 10.25 16.55
CA TRP A 273 0.27 9.72 15.28
C TRP A 273 -0.87 9.66 14.24
N ILE A 274 -2.05 9.18 14.62
CA ILE A 274 -3.21 9.07 13.73
C ILE A 274 -3.65 10.45 13.21
N ASN A 275 -3.74 11.45 14.11
CA ASN A 275 -4.08 12.81 13.72
C ASN A 275 -3.06 13.40 12.75
N TRP A 276 -1.77 13.23 13.03
CA TRP A 276 -0.68 13.66 12.15
C TRP A 276 -0.75 12.94 10.78
N PHE A 277 -0.92 11.61 10.79
CA PHE A 277 -0.96 10.82 9.57
C PHE A 277 -2.12 11.25 8.65
N PHE A 278 -3.34 11.35 9.17
CA PHE A 278 -4.50 11.76 8.37
C PHE A 278 -4.46 13.24 7.98
N GLN A 279 -3.89 14.11 8.79
CA GLN A 279 -3.65 15.51 8.41
C GLN A 279 -2.68 15.58 7.22
N THR A 280 -1.54 14.93 7.30
CA THR A 280 -0.54 14.85 6.22
C THR A 280 -1.16 14.22 4.98
N PHE A 281 -1.78 13.05 5.11
CA PHE A 281 -2.44 12.35 4.01
C PHE A 281 -3.49 13.21 3.30
N SER A 282 -4.28 13.98 4.04
CA SER A 282 -5.39 14.75 3.48
C SER A 282 -5.02 16.16 2.99
N SER A 283 -3.90 16.73 3.43
CA SER A 283 -3.55 18.15 3.21
C SER A 283 -2.29 18.37 2.40
N ASP A 284 -1.26 17.51 2.53
CA ASP A 284 0.00 17.72 1.83
C ASP A 284 -0.13 17.48 0.32
N PRO A 285 0.71 18.14 -0.51
CA PRO A 285 0.70 17.98 -1.95
C PRO A 285 0.85 16.51 -2.38
N ALA A 286 0.10 16.10 -3.38
CA ALA A 286 0.18 14.79 -4.00
C ALA A 286 0.24 14.92 -5.51
N LEU A 287 0.86 13.96 -6.17
CA LEU A 287 0.83 13.76 -7.61
C LEU A 287 -0.03 12.55 -7.91
N GLY A 288 -0.87 12.61 -8.93
CA GLY A 288 -1.73 11.52 -9.38
C GLY A 288 -2.87 11.20 -8.41
N PHE A 289 -2.57 10.59 -7.29
CA PHE A 289 -3.52 10.31 -6.20
C PHE A 289 -2.77 9.88 -4.93
N ASN A 290 -3.45 9.93 -3.79
CA ASN A 290 -2.98 9.28 -2.56
C ASN A 290 -3.93 8.14 -2.16
N TYR A 291 -3.37 7.07 -1.64
CA TYR A 291 -4.08 5.91 -1.15
C TYR A 291 -3.59 5.50 0.23
N THR A 292 -4.51 5.09 1.09
CA THR A 292 -4.19 4.39 2.34
C THR A 292 -5.27 3.37 2.67
N GLN A 293 -4.91 2.35 3.43
CA GLN A 293 -5.83 1.34 3.91
C GLN A 293 -5.93 1.39 5.43
N ALA A 294 -7.16 1.49 5.95
CA ALA A 294 -7.53 1.24 7.33
C ALA A 294 -8.20 -0.14 7.45
N GLY A 295 -8.51 -0.55 8.66
CA GLY A 295 -9.04 -1.88 8.95
C GLY A 295 -7.97 -2.84 9.43
N GLN A 296 -8.36 -4.08 9.72
CA GLN A 296 -7.44 -5.09 10.26
C GLN A 296 -8.04 -6.50 10.14
N GLU A 297 -7.19 -7.50 10.18
CA GLU A 297 -7.60 -8.89 10.29
C GLU A 297 -8.21 -9.20 11.67
N ASN A 298 -9.20 -10.09 11.70
CA ASN A 298 -9.91 -10.43 12.93
C ASN A 298 -9.04 -11.20 13.94
N SER A 299 -7.94 -11.82 13.51
CA SER A 299 -7.03 -12.59 14.36
C SER A 299 -6.32 -11.75 15.44
N PHE A 300 -6.20 -10.44 15.24
CA PHE A 300 -5.72 -9.54 16.30
C PHE A 300 -6.75 -9.27 17.41
N THR A 301 -7.98 -9.72 17.26
CA THR A 301 -9.11 -9.57 18.18
C THR A 301 -9.62 -8.14 18.36
N TRP A 302 -10.90 -8.01 18.68
CA TRP A 302 -11.50 -6.71 18.99
C TRP A 302 -10.84 -6.01 20.16
N ALA A 303 -10.44 -6.77 21.19
CA ALA A 303 -9.81 -6.21 22.39
C ALA A 303 -8.52 -5.43 22.05
N ALA A 304 -7.71 -5.93 21.13
CA ALA A 304 -6.47 -5.27 20.73
C ALA A 304 -6.69 -4.10 19.77
N MET A 305 -7.65 -4.20 18.82
CA MET A 305 -7.83 -3.18 17.78
C MET A 305 -8.84 -2.09 18.12
N LYS A 306 -9.71 -2.30 19.12
CA LYS A 306 -10.82 -1.40 19.47
C LYS A 306 -10.37 0.05 19.59
N LYS A 307 -9.35 0.31 20.43
CA LYS A 307 -8.86 1.66 20.68
C LYS A 307 -8.43 2.35 19.38
N GLY A 308 -7.66 1.68 18.55
CA GLY A 308 -7.19 2.25 17.27
C GLY A 308 -8.34 2.54 16.32
N LEU A 309 -9.29 1.62 16.16
CA LEU A 309 -10.45 1.83 15.28
C LEU A 309 -11.38 2.94 15.79
N GLU A 310 -11.60 3.04 17.11
CA GLU A 310 -12.39 4.11 17.73
C GLU A 310 -11.75 5.50 17.56
N LEU A 311 -10.43 5.58 17.36
CA LEU A 311 -9.72 6.82 17.02
C LEU A 311 -9.75 7.10 15.52
N GLN A 312 -9.46 6.11 14.68
CA GLN A 312 -9.30 6.28 13.23
C GLN A 312 -10.62 6.56 12.51
N LEU A 313 -11.66 5.74 12.75
CA LEU A 313 -12.87 5.79 11.93
C LEU A 313 -13.67 7.09 12.06
N PRO A 314 -13.77 7.73 13.22
CA PRO A 314 -14.36 9.09 13.32
C PRO A 314 -13.61 10.12 12.48
N ILE A 315 -12.28 10.09 12.46
CA ILE A 315 -11.45 11.00 11.66
C ILE A 315 -11.69 10.76 10.17
N VAL A 316 -11.71 9.50 9.72
CA VAL A 316 -12.01 9.13 8.34
C VAL A 316 -13.41 9.59 7.92
N ALA A 317 -14.41 9.43 8.80
CA ALA A 317 -15.78 9.89 8.56
C ALA A 317 -15.86 11.42 8.44
N ASP A 318 -15.17 12.16 9.31
CA ASP A 318 -15.10 13.62 9.27
C ASP A 318 -14.40 14.12 7.98
N LEU A 319 -13.26 13.54 7.63
CA LEU A 319 -12.55 13.86 6.38
C LEU A 319 -13.40 13.57 5.13
N ARG A 320 -14.16 12.46 5.14
CA ARG A 320 -15.12 12.14 4.08
C ARG A 320 -16.24 13.17 4.01
N ALA A 321 -16.85 13.54 5.15
CA ALA A 321 -17.91 14.53 5.22
C ALA A 321 -17.46 15.91 4.71
N LYS A 322 -16.20 16.27 4.97
CA LYS A 322 -15.55 17.50 4.50
C LYS A 322 -15.10 17.42 3.02
N GLY A 323 -15.31 16.28 2.34
CA GLY A 323 -14.86 16.07 0.96
C GLY A 323 -13.33 16.03 0.79
N LYS A 324 -12.58 15.79 1.87
CA LYS A 324 -11.11 15.73 1.85
C LYS A 324 -10.60 14.36 1.38
N VAL A 325 -11.37 13.31 1.63
CA VAL A 325 -11.07 11.94 1.21
C VAL A 325 -12.30 11.27 0.61
N ARG A 326 -12.07 10.32 -0.26
CA ARG A 326 -13.06 9.35 -0.73
C ARG A 326 -12.87 8.08 0.10
N VAL A 327 -13.96 7.56 0.68
CA VAL A 327 -13.94 6.24 1.33
C VAL A 327 -14.71 5.28 0.46
N GLU A 328 -14.07 4.23 0.00
CA GLU A 328 -14.57 3.32 -1.02
C GLU A 328 -14.29 1.86 -0.64
N THR A 329 -15.02 0.93 -1.26
CA THR A 329 -14.63 -0.47 -1.25
C THR A 329 -13.44 -0.71 -2.18
N LEU A 330 -12.71 -1.80 -1.98
CA LEU A 330 -11.54 -2.12 -2.80
C LEU A 330 -11.91 -2.26 -4.29
N ALA A 331 -13.04 -2.91 -4.59
CA ALA A 331 -13.54 -3.01 -5.97
C ALA A 331 -13.94 -1.66 -6.58
N GLN A 332 -14.51 -0.74 -5.79
CA GLN A 332 -14.83 0.61 -6.27
C GLN A 332 -13.56 1.37 -6.62
N SER A 333 -12.54 1.31 -5.77
CA SER A 333 -11.23 1.92 -6.04
C SER A 333 -10.56 1.28 -7.26
N GLY A 334 -10.63 -0.05 -7.40
CA GLY A 334 -10.12 -0.76 -8.59
C GLY A 334 -10.82 -0.34 -9.88
N ALA A 335 -12.15 -0.23 -9.87
CA ALA A 335 -12.92 0.22 -11.03
C ALA A 335 -12.61 1.68 -11.39
N TRP A 336 -12.48 2.55 -10.36
CA TRP A 336 -12.06 3.94 -10.56
C TRP A 336 -10.66 4.03 -11.16
N PHE A 337 -9.68 3.28 -10.63
CA PHE A 337 -8.31 3.27 -11.13
C PHE A 337 -8.27 2.86 -12.61
N LYS A 338 -8.97 1.78 -12.98
CA LYS A 338 -9.06 1.30 -14.37
C LYS A 338 -9.73 2.31 -15.31
N LYS A 339 -10.70 3.06 -14.83
CA LYS A 339 -11.37 4.12 -15.62
C LYS A 339 -10.46 5.34 -15.80
N THR A 340 -9.63 5.66 -14.80
CA THR A 340 -8.85 6.90 -14.75
C THR A 340 -7.49 6.74 -15.43
N TYR A 341 -6.83 5.61 -15.22
CA TYR A 341 -5.46 5.38 -15.67
C TYR A 341 -5.38 4.19 -16.63
N LYS A 342 -4.76 4.40 -17.79
CA LYS A 342 -4.46 3.33 -18.76
C LYS A 342 -3.20 2.55 -18.40
N VAL A 343 -2.25 3.24 -17.77
CA VAL A 343 -0.99 2.70 -17.23
C VAL A 343 -0.83 3.18 -15.79
N THR A 344 0.06 2.58 -15.04
CA THR A 344 0.40 3.03 -13.69
C THR A 344 0.81 4.51 -13.70
N PRO A 345 0.10 5.42 -13.00
CA PRO A 345 0.46 6.83 -12.96
C PRO A 345 1.69 7.07 -12.10
N ALA A 346 2.37 8.19 -12.30
CA ALA A 346 3.31 8.70 -11.30
C ALA A 346 2.54 9.20 -10.07
N THR A 347 3.08 8.96 -8.87
CA THR A 347 2.46 9.37 -7.60
C THR A 347 3.50 9.90 -6.63
N THR A 348 3.08 10.79 -5.73
CA THR A 348 3.89 11.21 -4.59
C THR A 348 3.14 11.10 -3.28
N PHE A 349 3.90 10.91 -2.22
CA PHE A 349 3.47 11.12 -0.84
C PHE A 349 4.50 12.03 -0.17
N SER A 350 4.11 13.24 0.21
CA SER A 350 5.01 14.20 0.85
C SER A 350 4.65 14.45 2.30
N VAL A 351 5.64 14.79 3.11
CA VAL A 351 5.49 15.24 4.50
C VAL A 351 6.22 16.54 4.66
N SER A 352 5.47 17.62 4.79
CA SER A 352 5.99 18.98 5.02
C SER A 352 6.19 19.30 6.49
N LYS A 353 5.45 18.60 7.39
CA LYS A 353 5.53 18.74 8.85
C LYS A 353 5.50 17.39 9.52
N ASP A 354 6.56 17.05 10.21
CA ASP A 354 6.65 15.77 10.92
C ASP A 354 5.91 15.77 12.26
N LEU A 355 5.69 14.55 12.76
CA LEU A 355 5.15 14.30 14.08
C LEU A 355 6.03 14.92 15.18
N GLY A 356 5.39 15.58 16.18
CA GLY A 356 6.09 16.16 17.32
C GLY A 356 7.02 17.33 16.97
N ALA A 357 6.78 18.01 15.84
CA ALA A 357 7.59 19.13 15.34
C ALA A 357 9.07 18.76 15.14
N SER A 358 9.37 17.50 14.82
CA SER A 358 10.70 17.11 14.36
C SER A 358 11.02 17.82 13.04
N ASP A 359 12.29 18.01 12.76
CA ASP A 359 12.75 18.72 11.56
C ASP A 359 12.72 17.85 10.29
N LYS A 360 12.22 16.58 10.39
CA LYS A 360 12.19 15.67 9.26
C LYS A 360 11.11 16.06 8.25
N LYS A 361 11.48 16.01 6.97
CA LYS A 361 10.56 16.14 5.84
C LYS A 361 10.92 15.10 4.81
N THR A 362 9.94 14.67 4.03
CA THR A 362 10.20 13.63 3.04
C THR A 362 9.27 13.76 1.85
N ILE A 363 9.72 13.25 0.71
CA ILE A 363 8.90 12.96 -0.44
C ILE A 363 9.21 11.56 -0.95
N TRP A 364 8.18 10.72 -1.04
CA TRP A 364 8.17 9.50 -1.81
C TRP A 364 7.65 9.80 -3.20
N TYR A 365 8.37 9.36 -4.21
CA TYR A 365 7.94 9.40 -5.59
C TYR A 365 7.92 8.00 -6.15
N ASN A 366 6.88 7.65 -6.88
CA ASN A 366 6.78 6.41 -7.63
C ASN A 366 6.43 6.72 -9.09
N SER A 367 7.03 5.97 -9.99
CA SER A 367 6.59 5.83 -11.38
C SER A 367 6.51 4.35 -11.74
N ARG A 368 6.15 4.02 -12.97
CA ARG A 368 6.23 2.62 -13.45
C ARG A 368 7.65 2.14 -13.72
N PHE A 369 8.67 3.00 -13.56
CA PHE A 369 10.08 2.66 -13.80
C PHE A 369 10.89 2.57 -12.52
N TYR A 370 10.53 3.32 -11.49
CA TYR A 370 11.25 3.35 -10.22
C TYR A 370 10.42 3.93 -9.08
N ARG A 371 10.90 3.72 -7.89
CA ARG A 371 10.53 4.51 -6.70
C ARG A 371 11.75 5.20 -6.13
N THR A 372 11.54 6.32 -5.43
CA THR A 372 12.59 6.99 -4.67
C THR A 372 12.03 7.67 -3.43
N ASN A 373 12.89 7.81 -2.42
CA ASN A 373 12.64 8.59 -1.22
C ASN A 373 13.73 9.63 -1.02
N LEU A 374 13.33 10.89 -0.96
CA LEU A 374 14.17 12.00 -0.52
C LEU A 374 13.79 12.36 0.91
N LEU A 375 14.76 12.33 1.82
CA LEU A 375 14.59 12.62 3.24
C LEU A 375 15.48 13.78 3.67
N TRP A 376 14.86 14.78 4.24
CA TRP A 376 15.55 15.89 4.93
C TRP A 376 15.53 15.61 6.42
N GLU A 377 16.69 15.69 7.05
CA GLU A 377 16.89 15.49 8.47
C GLU A 377 18.09 16.34 8.93
N ASN A 378 17.98 17.03 10.05
CA ASN A 378 19.00 17.98 10.56
C ASN A 378 19.41 19.03 9.51
N GLY A 379 18.43 19.52 8.74
CA GLY A 379 18.63 20.48 7.65
C GLY A 379 19.43 19.95 6.46
N SER A 380 19.63 18.63 6.29
CA SER A 380 20.41 18.04 5.20
C SER A 380 19.59 17.03 4.39
N LEU A 381 19.86 16.95 3.08
CA LEU A 381 19.22 16.00 2.18
C LEU A 381 19.99 14.68 2.11
N ARG A 382 19.24 13.59 2.21
CA ARG A 382 19.69 12.24 1.89
C ARG A 382 18.70 11.57 0.94
N ILE A 383 19.16 11.03 -0.18
CA ILE A 383 18.39 10.08 -0.99
C ILE A 383 18.43 8.75 -0.22
N ALA A 384 17.31 8.40 0.40
CA ALA A 384 17.24 7.25 1.30
C ALA A 384 16.89 5.95 0.56
N ASP A 385 16.23 6.06 -0.58
CA ASP A 385 15.74 4.89 -1.33
C ASP A 385 15.68 5.20 -2.83
N ILE A 386 16.20 4.29 -3.64
CA ILE A 386 15.95 4.19 -5.08
C ILE A 386 15.87 2.72 -5.43
N HIS A 387 14.74 2.27 -5.96
CA HIS A 387 14.58 0.94 -6.55
C HIS A 387 14.07 1.06 -7.98
N LEU A 388 14.68 0.33 -8.92
CA LEU A 388 14.20 0.23 -10.29
C LEU A 388 13.19 -0.89 -10.43
N PHE A 389 12.30 -0.74 -11.42
CA PHE A 389 11.34 -1.74 -11.85
C PHE A 389 11.66 -2.23 -13.25
N ASN A 390 11.50 -3.52 -13.49
CA ASN A 390 11.64 -4.14 -14.79
C ASN A 390 10.47 -5.10 -15.06
N GLU A 391 9.58 -4.72 -15.96
CA GLU A 391 8.39 -5.50 -16.30
C GLU A 391 8.67 -6.87 -16.94
N ASN A 392 9.90 -7.11 -17.41
CA ASN A 392 10.31 -8.37 -18.03
C ASN A 392 11.00 -9.32 -17.04
N LEU A 393 11.31 -8.85 -15.83
CA LEU A 393 11.91 -9.68 -14.78
C LEU A 393 10.82 -10.53 -14.10
N PRO A 394 10.77 -11.86 -14.36
CA PRO A 394 9.76 -12.71 -13.74
C PRO A 394 9.97 -12.82 -12.22
N ASP A 395 8.88 -12.88 -11.46
CA ASP A 395 9.01 -13.30 -10.06
C ASP A 395 9.38 -14.80 -9.99
N LYS A 396 10.04 -15.17 -8.90
CA LYS A 396 10.50 -16.56 -8.67
C LYS A 396 9.34 -17.56 -8.67
N TYR A 397 8.14 -17.11 -8.36
CA TYR A 397 6.95 -17.93 -8.19
C TYR A 397 6.03 -17.90 -9.41
N LEU A 398 6.40 -17.23 -10.50
CA LEU A 398 5.66 -17.32 -11.75
C LEU A 398 5.53 -18.80 -12.20
N THR A 399 6.62 -19.55 -12.10
CA THR A 399 6.68 -20.99 -12.39
C THR A 399 7.25 -21.81 -11.23
N GLY A 400 7.96 -21.19 -10.31
CA GLY A 400 8.64 -21.81 -9.17
C GLY A 400 7.74 -22.08 -7.99
N VAL A 401 8.27 -22.82 -7.02
CA VAL A 401 7.62 -23.19 -5.75
C VAL A 401 8.62 -23.01 -4.63
N THR A 402 8.20 -22.46 -3.50
CA THR A 402 8.98 -22.55 -2.27
C THR A 402 8.65 -23.84 -1.51
N THR A 403 9.67 -24.49 -0.97
CA THR A 403 9.54 -25.73 -0.16
C THR A 403 9.98 -25.52 1.29
N ILE A 404 10.22 -24.29 1.68
CA ILE A 404 10.62 -23.86 3.01
C ILE A 404 9.78 -22.67 3.45
N ASN A 405 9.76 -22.41 4.76
CA ASN A 405 9.07 -21.24 5.30
C ASN A 405 9.80 -19.92 4.97
N GLN A 406 10.05 -19.69 3.67
CA GLN A 406 10.61 -18.42 3.17
C GLN A 406 10.09 -18.14 1.78
N SER A 407 9.66 -16.89 1.55
CA SER A 407 9.36 -16.38 0.22
C SER A 407 9.81 -14.93 0.09
N PHE A 408 10.30 -14.56 -1.10
CA PHE A 408 10.95 -13.28 -1.34
C PHE A 408 10.41 -12.63 -2.61
N PHE A 409 9.95 -11.38 -2.46
CA PHE A 409 9.55 -10.50 -3.55
C PHE A 409 10.37 -9.22 -3.45
N TYR A 410 11.33 -9.06 -4.35
CA TYR A 410 12.21 -7.91 -4.41
C TYR A 410 12.06 -7.15 -5.71
N THR A 411 12.45 -5.87 -5.67
CA THR A 411 12.75 -5.08 -6.86
C THR A 411 14.25 -4.81 -6.93
N LEU A 412 14.71 -3.94 -7.80
CA LEU A 412 16.14 -3.76 -8.12
C LEU A 412 16.72 -2.59 -7.28
N PRO A 413 17.42 -2.84 -6.16
CA PRO A 413 17.93 -1.79 -5.30
C PRO A 413 19.10 -1.03 -5.93
N VAL A 414 19.01 0.29 -5.99
CA VAL A 414 20.06 1.21 -6.42
C VAL A 414 20.63 1.99 -5.23
N VAL A 415 19.74 2.42 -4.34
CA VAL A 415 20.04 2.97 -3.03
C VAL A 415 19.05 2.37 -2.05
N ASP A 416 19.54 1.79 -0.98
CA ASP A 416 18.69 1.21 0.06
C ASP A 416 19.16 1.66 1.45
N GLY A 417 18.46 2.66 1.96
CA GLY A 417 18.80 3.25 3.26
C GLY A 417 18.53 2.36 4.45
N PHE A 418 17.78 1.28 4.22
CA PHE A 418 17.40 0.31 5.23
C PHE A 418 18.26 -0.95 5.21
N LEU A 419 18.26 -1.72 4.12
CA LEU A 419 19.01 -2.98 4.05
C LEU A 419 20.53 -2.75 4.15
N TRP A 420 21.02 -1.60 3.66
CA TRP A 420 22.43 -1.23 3.73
C TRP A 420 22.80 -0.38 4.97
N GLY A 421 21.82 -0.14 5.83
CA GLY A 421 21.94 0.62 7.07
C GLY A 421 21.73 -0.24 8.32
N SER A 422 21.77 0.41 9.49
CA SER A 422 21.31 -0.16 10.76
C SER A 422 20.68 0.91 11.63
N ALA A 423 20.08 0.50 12.76
CA ALA A 423 19.58 1.43 13.75
C ALA A 423 20.64 2.46 14.16
N GLY A 424 20.34 3.74 14.04
CA GLY A 424 21.25 4.85 14.32
C GLY A 424 22.37 5.09 13.29
N LYS A 425 22.47 4.26 12.24
CA LYS A 425 23.43 4.43 11.14
C LYS A 425 22.73 4.19 9.79
N PRO A 426 21.86 5.11 9.36
CA PRO A 426 21.15 4.97 8.10
C PRO A 426 22.10 5.03 6.92
N ALA A 427 21.87 4.17 5.91
CA ALA A 427 22.53 4.26 4.61
C ALA A 427 21.82 5.27 3.71
N GLY A 428 22.39 5.52 2.53
CA GLY A 428 21.82 6.37 1.48
C GLY A 428 22.83 7.35 0.90
N MET A 429 22.42 8.09 -0.11
CA MET A 429 23.26 9.10 -0.75
C MET A 429 23.09 10.45 -0.06
N GLN A 430 24.10 10.89 0.65
CA GLN A 430 24.15 12.18 1.37
C GLN A 430 24.64 13.29 0.45
N LEU A 431 23.94 14.42 0.38
CA LEU A 431 24.41 15.59 -0.34
C LEU A 431 25.49 16.32 0.46
N MET A 432 26.66 16.50 -0.14
CA MET A 432 27.88 16.98 0.47
C MET A 432 28.48 18.17 -0.28
N THR A 433 29.31 18.95 0.39
CA THR A 433 30.15 19.97 -0.21
C THR A 433 31.56 19.90 0.34
N ASN A 434 32.52 20.40 -0.42
CA ASN A 434 33.91 20.51 -0.02
C ASN A 434 34.20 21.96 0.40
N THR A 435 34.60 22.15 1.65
CA THR A 435 34.92 23.45 2.22
C THR A 435 36.36 23.49 2.72
N ALA A 436 36.86 24.65 3.12
CA ALA A 436 38.19 24.79 3.74
C ALA A 436 38.33 23.95 5.02
N ALA A 437 37.21 23.62 5.70
CA ALA A 437 37.17 22.76 6.88
C ALA A 437 37.04 21.25 6.54
N GLY A 438 37.01 20.88 5.25
CA GLY A 438 36.82 19.52 4.76
C GLY A 438 35.41 19.27 4.23
N GLU A 439 35.10 17.98 3.96
CA GLU A 439 33.82 17.53 3.43
C GLU A 439 32.74 17.57 4.51
N GLN A 440 31.61 18.21 4.19
CA GLN A 440 30.47 18.30 5.12
C GLN A 440 29.14 18.23 4.36
N ALA A 441 28.08 17.81 5.08
CA ALA A 441 26.74 17.81 4.52
C ALA A 441 26.26 19.24 4.27
N ILE A 442 25.68 19.47 3.09
CA ILE A 442 25.03 20.74 2.76
C ILE A 442 23.83 20.93 3.69
N LYS A 443 23.69 22.16 4.20
CA LYS A 443 22.60 22.58 5.07
C LYS A 443 21.66 23.54 4.35
N GLY A 444 20.38 23.48 4.67
CA GLY A 444 19.40 24.37 4.06
C GLY A 444 18.15 24.56 4.91
N ALA A 445 17.27 25.40 4.39
CA ALA A 445 15.93 25.62 4.94
C ALA A 445 14.99 24.44 4.62
N ASP A 446 13.72 24.60 4.90
CA ASP A 446 12.71 23.60 4.54
C ASP A 446 12.55 23.47 3.02
N PRO A 447 12.47 22.25 2.47
CA PRO A 447 12.16 22.06 1.05
C PRO A 447 10.71 22.44 0.75
N VAL A 448 10.48 22.94 -0.45
CA VAL A 448 9.14 23.24 -0.98
C VAL A 448 8.77 22.19 -2.02
N PHE A 449 7.68 21.46 -1.77
CA PHE A 449 7.17 20.41 -2.67
C PHE A 449 6.09 20.98 -3.59
N SER A 450 6.16 20.66 -4.87
CA SER A 450 5.17 21.05 -5.89
C SER A 450 5.13 20.02 -7.02
N ASN A 451 4.23 20.21 -7.99
CA ASN A 451 4.16 19.39 -9.19
C ASN A 451 4.41 20.27 -10.42
N SER A 452 5.37 19.91 -11.25
CA SER A 452 5.62 20.61 -12.51
C SER A 452 4.61 20.25 -13.60
N ASN A 453 4.14 19.00 -13.58
CA ASN A 453 3.11 18.47 -14.46
C ASN A 453 2.49 17.20 -13.88
N LYS A 454 1.73 16.40 -14.67
CA LYS A 454 1.04 15.20 -14.22
C LYS A 454 1.94 14.01 -13.90
N THR A 455 3.22 14.06 -14.25
CA THR A 455 4.19 12.97 -14.04
C THR A 455 5.44 13.41 -13.30
N THR A 456 5.64 14.71 -13.09
CA THR A 456 6.86 15.27 -12.52
C THR A 456 6.57 16.00 -11.21
N ALA A 457 7.15 15.51 -10.13
CA ALA A 457 7.22 16.23 -8.86
C ALA A 457 8.47 17.11 -8.84
N HIS A 458 8.34 18.29 -8.27
CA HIS A 458 9.39 19.29 -8.15
C HIS A 458 9.65 19.64 -6.71
N VAL A 459 10.93 19.70 -6.33
CA VAL A 459 11.39 20.17 -5.02
C VAL A 459 12.36 21.31 -5.20
N SER A 460 12.03 22.47 -4.62
CA SER A 460 12.96 23.60 -4.50
C SER A 460 13.50 23.64 -3.07
N TRP A 461 14.81 23.54 -2.92
CA TRP A 461 15.46 23.48 -1.62
C TRP A 461 16.55 24.56 -1.47
N PRO A 462 16.26 25.68 -0.78
CA PRO A 462 17.23 26.74 -0.50
C PRO A 462 18.27 26.26 0.52
N THR A 463 19.54 26.46 0.22
CA THR A 463 20.68 26.06 1.06
C THR A 463 21.70 27.18 1.18
N ASP A 464 22.70 26.97 2.04
CA ASP A 464 23.91 27.81 2.16
C ASP A 464 24.80 27.77 0.91
N GLN A 465 24.59 26.78 0.02
CA GLN A 465 25.34 26.56 -1.23
C GLN A 465 24.51 26.92 -2.49
N GLY A 466 23.46 27.72 -2.36
CA GLY A 466 22.50 28.02 -3.41
C GLY A 466 21.23 27.16 -3.32
N THR A 467 20.35 27.29 -4.31
CA THR A 467 19.09 26.55 -4.33
C THR A 467 19.22 25.28 -5.16
N PHE A 468 18.93 24.13 -4.58
CA PHE A 468 18.81 22.87 -5.30
C PHE A 468 17.39 22.70 -5.81
N GLU A 469 17.26 22.57 -7.12
CA GLU A 469 16.02 22.22 -7.81
C GLU A 469 16.09 20.76 -8.22
N ILE A 470 15.12 19.96 -7.73
CA ILE A 470 15.08 18.52 -7.95
C ILE A 470 13.77 18.18 -8.65
N ASP A 471 13.88 17.62 -9.86
CA ASP A 471 12.75 17.09 -10.61
C ASP A 471 12.78 15.57 -10.57
N LEU A 472 11.70 14.99 -10.08
CA LEU A 472 11.43 13.55 -10.08
C LEU A 472 10.43 13.29 -11.21
N ASP A 473 10.95 12.85 -12.36
CA ASP A 473 10.16 12.55 -13.55
C ASP A 473 10.00 11.05 -13.73
N GLU A 474 9.08 10.62 -14.60
CA GLU A 474 8.75 9.22 -14.82
C GLU A 474 9.97 8.30 -15.07
N LYS A 475 11.01 8.84 -15.73
CA LYS A 475 12.24 8.08 -16.11
C LYS A 475 13.54 8.75 -15.68
N LEU A 476 13.47 9.91 -15.05
CA LEU A 476 14.64 10.71 -14.73
C LEU A 476 14.56 11.24 -13.29
N ILE A 477 15.72 11.35 -12.66
CA ILE A 477 15.94 12.23 -11.51
C ILE A 477 16.91 13.31 -11.97
N SER A 478 16.49 14.57 -11.94
CA SER A 478 17.32 15.71 -12.30
C SER A 478 17.55 16.60 -11.08
N ILE A 479 18.80 16.92 -10.79
CA ILE A 479 19.20 17.75 -9.66
C ILE A 479 20.06 18.87 -10.21
N THR A 480 19.64 20.13 -10.03
CA THR A 480 20.36 21.30 -10.52
C THR A 480 20.54 22.30 -9.40
N ARG A 481 21.77 22.73 -9.16
CA ARG A 481 22.07 23.84 -8.24
C ARG A 481 22.00 25.17 -8.96
N LYS A 482 21.18 26.10 -8.44
CA LYS A 482 21.09 27.50 -8.88
C LYS A 482 21.76 28.45 -7.88
N GLY A 483 22.29 29.55 -8.36
CA GLY A 483 22.97 30.56 -7.57
C GLY A 483 24.48 30.58 -7.79
N LYS A 484 25.14 31.63 -7.28
CA LYS A 484 26.59 31.82 -7.42
C LYS A 484 27.28 31.17 -6.22
N THR A 485 27.94 30.03 -6.43
CA THR A 485 28.87 29.44 -5.48
C THR A 485 30.00 28.78 -6.25
N THR A 486 31.20 28.90 -5.72
CA THR A 486 32.42 28.27 -6.25
C THR A 486 32.66 26.92 -5.62
N ASP A 487 31.95 26.59 -4.54
CA ASP A 487 32.18 25.38 -3.80
C ASP A 487 31.69 24.17 -4.60
N ASP A 488 32.46 23.11 -4.52
CA ASP A 488 32.17 21.82 -5.14
C ASP A 488 31.06 21.08 -4.35
N TRP A 489 30.15 20.38 -5.04
CA TRP A 489 29.13 19.59 -4.42
C TRP A 489 29.01 18.21 -5.06
N PHE A 490 28.55 17.24 -4.30
CA PHE A 490 28.44 15.85 -4.74
C PHE A 490 27.53 15.06 -3.81
N PHE A 491 27.12 13.87 -4.26
CA PHE A 491 26.50 12.87 -3.39
C PHE A 491 27.51 11.80 -3.04
N ASP A 492 27.57 11.44 -1.74
CA ASP A 492 28.30 10.29 -1.25
C ASP A 492 27.35 9.22 -0.75
N LEU A 493 27.48 8.00 -1.29
CA LEU A 493 26.80 6.84 -0.77
C LEU A 493 27.47 6.42 0.54
N LYS A 494 26.68 6.43 1.61
CA LYS A 494 27.08 5.94 2.93
C LYS A 494 26.39 4.60 3.18
N VAL A 495 27.16 3.60 3.59
CA VAL A 495 26.70 2.24 3.92
C VAL A 495 27.48 1.73 5.14
N ILE A 496 26.93 0.73 5.81
CA ILE A 496 27.61 0.11 6.95
C ILE A 496 28.69 -0.85 6.49
N ASN A 497 28.39 -1.64 5.47
CA ASN A 497 29.25 -2.69 4.97
C ASN A 497 29.24 -2.69 3.44
N GLU A 498 30.36 -2.29 2.85
CA GLU A 498 30.50 -2.25 1.38
C GLU A 498 30.38 -3.61 0.71
N LYS A 499 30.71 -4.70 1.44
CA LYS A 499 30.65 -6.06 0.87
C LYS A 499 29.22 -6.53 0.64
N GLU A 500 28.24 -5.84 1.21
CA GLU A 500 26.82 -6.12 1.01
C GLU A 500 26.22 -5.37 -0.17
N LEU A 501 26.97 -4.42 -0.76
CA LEU A 501 26.52 -3.70 -1.94
C LEU A 501 26.47 -4.62 -3.15
N PRO A 502 25.40 -4.59 -3.94
CA PRO A 502 25.28 -5.41 -5.14
C PRO A 502 26.08 -4.86 -6.33
N PHE A 503 27.18 -4.13 -6.09
CA PHE A 503 27.99 -3.51 -7.14
C PHE A 503 28.95 -4.55 -7.74
N VAL A 504 28.89 -4.69 -9.08
CA VAL A 504 29.80 -5.54 -9.84
C VAL A 504 30.74 -4.76 -10.75
N GLY A 505 30.42 -3.50 -11.04
CA GLY A 505 31.24 -2.61 -11.85
C GLY A 505 30.89 -1.15 -11.70
N MET A 506 31.86 -0.27 -11.99
CA MET A 506 31.65 1.18 -12.02
C MET A 506 32.47 1.79 -13.15
N GLN A 507 31.82 2.62 -13.96
CA GLN A 507 32.43 3.52 -14.92
C GLN A 507 32.04 4.95 -14.60
N ALA A 508 32.60 5.91 -15.30
CA ALA A 508 32.32 7.33 -15.05
C ALA A 508 30.83 7.69 -15.27
N ASP A 509 30.15 6.99 -16.16
CA ASP A 509 28.77 7.26 -16.57
C ASP A 509 27.74 6.25 -16.04
N TYR A 510 28.19 5.12 -15.44
CA TYR A 510 27.26 4.17 -14.84
C TYR A 510 27.86 3.39 -13.66
N VAL A 511 26.98 2.88 -12.81
CA VAL A 511 27.26 1.82 -11.83
C VAL A 511 26.46 0.59 -12.25
N GLU A 512 27.12 -0.55 -12.27
CA GLU A 512 26.53 -1.85 -12.57
C GLU A 512 26.29 -2.64 -11.30
N TYR A 513 25.10 -3.22 -11.23
CA TYR A 513 24.60 -3.97 -10.08
C TYR A 513 24.30 -5.40 -10.49
N ALA A 514 24.46 -6.35 -9.58
CA ALA A 514 23.92 -7.71 -9.71
C ALA A 514 23.10 -8.05 -8.47
N PHE A 515 21.81 -8.29 -8.64
CA PHE A 515 20.90 -8.62 -7.57
C PHE A 515 19.91 -9.69 -8.03
N ASP A 516 19.76 -10.72 -7.23
CA ASP A 516 18.79 -11.81 -7.47
C ASP A 516 18.84 -12.39 -8.89
N TYR A 517 20.06 -12.72 -9.38
CA TYR A 517 20.36 -13.26 -10.73
C TYR A 517 20.12 -12.29 -11.89
N HIS A 518 19.90 -11.02 -11.62
CA HIS A 518 19.72 -9.99 -12.62
C HIS A 518 20.83 -8.93 -12.53
N THR A 519 21.38 -8.55 -13.69
CA THR A 519 22.36 -7.45 -13.78
C THR A 519 21.67 -6.24 -14.40
N TYR A 520 21.85 -5.07 -13.80
CA TYR A 520 21.23 -3.82 -14.21
C TYR A 520 22.16 -2.63 -13.95
N ARG A 521 21.83 -1.46 -14.50
CA ARG A 521 22.68 -0.28 -14.40
C ARG A 521 21.92 0.96 -13.95
N LEU A 522 22.58 1.76 -13.11
CA LEU A 522 22.24 3.17 -12.92
C LEU A 522 23.14 4.01 -13.82
N VAL A 523 22.55 4.79 -14.72
CA VAL A 523 23.27 5.60 -15.69
C VAL A 523 23.16 7.08 -15.32
N ALA A 524 24.29 7.79 -15.27
CA ALA A 524 24.33 9.25 -15.18
C ALA A 524 24.42 9.85 -16.59
N ILE A 525 23.29 10.38 -17.09
CA ILE A 525 23.23 11.12 -18.36
C ILE A 525 24.07 12.41 -18.24
N THR A 526 23.99 13.03 -17.06
CA THR A 526 24.79 14.20 -16.67
C THR A 526 25.35 13.97 -15.29
N GLY A 527 26.63 14.22 -15.09
CA GLY A 527 27.37 13.87 -13.89
C GLY A 527 28.36 12.72 -14.14
N LYS A 528 29.06 12.31 -13.11
CA LYS A 528 29.98 11.19 -13.15
C LYS A 528 30.06 10.46 -11.84
N PHE A 529 30.20 9.15 -11.90
CA PHE A 529 30.53 8.29 -10.76
C PHE A 529 32.04 8.22 -10.56
N GLU A 530 32.48 8.18 -9.32
CA GLU A 530 33.88 8.01 -8.95
C GLU A 530 34.02 7.31 -7.59
N LYS A 531 35.17 6.67 -7.36
CA LYS A 531 35.52 6.04 -6.10
C LYS A 531 36.78 6.72 -5.54
N PRO A 532 36.64 7.88 -4.85
CA PRO A 532 37.78 8.67 -4.39
C PRO A 532 38.62 7.99 -3.31
N ALA A 533 38.03 7.04 -2.57
CA ALA A 533 38.70 6.23 -1.55
C ALA A 533 37.98 4.88 -1.41
N ASN A 534 38.59 3.92 -0.69
CA ASN A 534 37.90 2.69 -0.35
C ASN A 534 36.66 3.00 0.48
N GLY A 535 35.51 2.44 0.11
CA GLY A 535 34.25 2.64 0.78
C GLY A 535 33.50 3.93 0.45
N VAL A 536 34.06 4.76 -0.39
CA VAL A 536 33.39 6.01 -0.78
C VAL A 536 32.97 5.94 -2.25
N PHE A 537 31.68 5.88 -2.48
CA PHE A 537 31.07 5.93 -3.81
C PHE A 537 30.44 7.31 -4.01
N ARG A 538 30.93 8.04 -4.97
CA ARG A 538 30.60 9.46 -5.18
C ARG A 538 29.97 9.70 -6.53
N LEU A 539 28.92 10.51 -6.55
CA LEU A 539 28.29 11.05 -7.77
C LEU A 539 28.52 12.57 -7.83
N ARG A 540 29.32 13.01 -8.78
CA ARG A 540 29.61 14.43 -9.01
C ARG A 540 28.77 15.03 -10.11
N PRO A 541 28.40 16.32 -10.02
CA PRO A 541 27.75 17.03 -11.11
C PRO A 541 28.69 17.25 -12.29
N LYS A 542 28.11 17.46 -13.46
CA LYS A 542 28.75 18.08 -14.61
C LYS A 542 28.23 19.53 -14.73
N GLY A 543 29.09 20.51 -14.53
CA GLY A 543 28.64 21.87 -14.26
C GLY A 543 27.85 21.91 -12.94
N ASN A 544 26.63 22.39 -12.99
CA ASN A 544 25.73 22.47 -11.80
C ASN A 544 24.60 21.43 -11.80
N SER A 545 24.71 20.35 -12.59
CA SER A 545 23.62 19.39 -12.76
C SER A 545 24.05 17.94 -12.66
N ILE A 546 23.16 17.13 -12.11
CA ILE A 546 23.14 15.66 -12.19
C ILE A 546 21.82 15.25 -12.84
N VAL A 547 21.88 14.34 -13.81
CA VAL A 547 20.70 13.70 -14.39
C VAL A 547 20.91 12.19 -14.41
N LEU A 548 20.08 11.46 -13.67
CA LEU A 548 20.10 10.01 -13.58
C LEU A 548 18.96 9.41 -14.40
N LYS A 549 19.26 8.34 -15.15
CA LYS A 549 18.26 7.56 -15.88
C LYS A 549 17.69 6.47 -14.96
N MET A 550 16.39 6.51 -14.73
CA MET A 550 15.64 5.62 -13.83
C MET A 550 14.94 4.52 -14.64
N GLN A 551 15.66 3.84 -15.45
CA GLN A 551 15.14 2.72 -16.25
C GLN A 551 16.25 1.68 -16.39
N ASP A 552 15.93 0.43 -16.06
CA ASP A 552 16.82 -0.70 -16.29
C ASP A 552 17.13 -0.86 -17.78
N GLN A 553 18.37 -1.22 -18.09
CA GLN A 553 18.89 -1.39 -19.46
C GLN A 553 19.45 -2.80 -19.66
#